data_ac998299c5502b874d38413f9174b8a0
#
_entry.id   ac998299c5502b874d38413f9174b8a0
#
_cell.length_a   1.000
_cell.length_b   1.000
_cell.length_c   1.000
_cell.angle_alpha   90.00
_cell.angle_beta   90.00
_cell.angle_gamma   90.00
#
_symmetry.space_group_name_H-M   'P 1'
#
loop_
_entity.id
_entity.type
_entity.pdbx_description
1 polymer ?
#
loop_
_entity_poly.entity_id
_entity_poly.type
_entity_poly.pdbx_seq_one_letter_code
_entity_poly.pdbx_strand_id
1 'polypeptide(L)'
;MNAKTVEEIANAVLYEGYILYPYRPSALKNRRRFNFGVLAPKPAEVNSDLGDAWAMRSDLLVTGTSGTAIVAKIRFLQLVARSVGELSEPLTDLPEIGKPIFEIVDSLKVAGHSYQAWQEAVEREVGVEGQIGWLLREPRIATFSFPEGTELEPLRETDGRIVGVLVRKHEPLRGEVELSALQLRDGLFRLTLRVRNFTPADNQSLQSRDELLNYSLVSTHAILTTEGGQFNSLLDPPAKLAGETAECQNSGYWPVLVGEEGERDTMLVSPIILYDYPKIAPESAGDLCDGTEIDEILALRILTMTDEEKEEVRNGDDRARRILERTESMPEEQFMKLHGALRSVRPLNGDAR
;
A
#
# COMPACT_ATOMS: atom_id res chain seq x y z
N MET A 1 -4.88 0.52 23.02
CA MET A 1 -4.47 0.55 21.58
C MET A 1 -3.79 1.88 21.25
N ASN A 2 -2.56 1.87 20.79
CA ASN A 2 -1.92 3.04 20.22
C ASN A 2 -2.28 3.13 18.73
N ALA A 3 -3.43 3.73 18.42
CA ALA A 3 -3.95 3.85 17.05
C ALA A 3 -2.94 4.49 16.08
N LYS A 4 -2.09 5.39 16.58
CA LYS A 4 -1.06 6.07 15.78
C LYS A 4 0.01 5.09 15.29
N THR A 5 0.53 4.24 16.17
CA THR A 5 1.55 3.24 15.80
C THR A 5 1.01 2.23 14.78
N VAL A 6 -0.23 1.78 14.95
CA VAL A 6 -0.89 0.88 13.99
C VAL A 6 -1.03 1.53 12.62
N GLU A 7 -1.45 2.80 12.59
CA GLU A 7 -1.59 3.58 11.35
C GLU A 7 -0.24 3.78 10.65
N GLU A 8 0.81 4.11 11.40
CA GLU A 8 2.17 4.26 10.86
C GLU A 8 2.67 2.98 10.21
N ILE A 9 2.49 1.81 10.86
CA ILE A 9 2.89 0.52 10.31
C ILE A 9 2.05 0.18 9.07
N ALA A 10 0.74 0.41 9.10
CA ALA A 10 -0.14 0.17 7.97
C ALA A 10 0.20 1.07 6.77
N ASN A 11 0.58 2.33 7.02
CA ASN A 11 1.06 3.24 5.99
C ASN A 11 2.38 2.76 5.38
N ALA A 12 3.30 2.23 6.19
CA ALA A 12 4.52 1.61 5.69
C ALA A 12 4.21 0.46 4.72
N VAL A 13 3.30 -0.44 5.11
CA VAL A 13 2.86 -1.56 4.27
C VAL A 13 2.16 -1.07 2.99
N LEU A 14 1.30 -0.05 3.08
CA LEU A 14 0.57 0.50 1.94
C LEU A 14 1.50 1.00 0.84
N TYR A 15 2.60 1.61 1.24
CA TYR A 15 3.57 2.21 0.32
C TYR A 15 4.82 1.36 0.09
N GLU A 16 4.84 0.14 0.60
CA GLU A 16 5.92 -0.80 0.30
C GLU A 16 5.98 -1.07 -1.21
N GLY A 17 7.16 -0.82 -1.79
CA GLY A 17 7.36 -0.93 -3.24
C GLY A 17 6.77 0.20 -4.09
N TYR A 18 6.15 1.22 -3.49
CA TYR A 18 5.72 2.43 -4.21
C TYR A 18 6.91 3.22 -4.75
N ILE A 19 7.95 3.38 -3.94
CA ILE A 19 9.25 3.93 -4.34
C ILE A 19 10.32 2.92 -3.91
N LEU A 20 10.75 2.08 -4.84
CA LEU A 20 11.78 1.08 -4.54
C LEU A 20 13.16 1.71 -4.25
N TYR A 21 13.41 2.91 -4.81
CA TYR A 21 14.60 3.72 -4.59
C TYR A 21 14.34 5.14 -5.08
N PRO A 22 15.06 6.17 -4.60
CA PRO A 22 15.00 7.53 -5.16
C PRO A 22 15.73 7.56 -6.51
N TYR A 23 15.37 6.67 -7.40
CA TYR A 23 15.79 6.73 -8.77
C TYR A 23 14.86 7.66 -9.54
N ARG A 24 15.41 8.25 -10.60
CA ARG A 24 14.60 8.98 -11.59
C ARG A 24 13.38 8.15 -11.98
N PRO A 25 12.27 8.78 -12.28
CA PRO A 25 11.13 8.13 -12.92
C PRO A 25 11.52 7.24 -14.10
N SER A 26 12.52 7.67 -14.89
CA SER A 26 13.10 6.94 -16.02
C SER A 26 13.92 5.70 -15.67
N ALA A 27 14.30 5.49 -14.40
CA ALA A 27 15.15 4.37 -14.01
C ALA A 27 14.45 3.02 -14.16
N LEU A 28 15.18 2.03 -14.70
CA LEU A 28 14.65 0.69 -15.01
C LEU A 28 14.02 -0.01 -13.78
N LYS A 29 14.54 0.24 -12.58
CA LYS A 29 14.00 -0.32 -11.33
C LYS A 29 12.64 0.27 -10.95
N ASN A 30 12.39 1.56 -11.24
CA ASN A 30 11.11 2.19 -10.99
C ASN A 30 10.02 1.79 -12.00
N ARG A 31 10.37 1.04 -13.05
CA ARG A 31 9.40 0.43 -13.98
C ARG A 31 8.77 -0.85 -13.43
N ARG A 32 9.27 -1.41 -12.33
CA ARG A 32 8.73 -2.62 -11.68
C ARG A 32 8.26 -2.35 -10.27
N ARG A 33 7.53 -1.27 -10.08
CA ARG A 33 6.87 -0.94 -8.80
C ARG A 33 5.65 -1.84 -8.57
N PHE A 34 5.09 -1.77 -7.37
CA PHE A 34 3.82 -2.42 -7.01
C PHE A 34 3.86 -3.95 -7.14
N ASN A 35 4.80 -4.59 -6.45
CA ASN A 35 4.94 -6.05 -6.50
C ASN A 35 4.24 -6.78 -5.35
N PHE A 36 3.83 -6.07 -4.29
CA PHE A 36 3.25 -6.65 -3.10
C PHE A 36 1.75 -6.42 -3.04
N GLY A 37 1.01 -7.42 -2.55
CA GLY A 37 -0.42 -7.30 -2.27
C GLY A 37 -1.28 -6.90 -3.46
N VAL A 38 -0.89 -7.27 -4.67
CA VAL A 38 -1.67 -7.01 -5.88
C VAL A 38 -2.80 -8.01 -5.98
N LEU A 39 -4.03 -7.50 -6.09
CA LEU A 39 -5.19 -8.29 -6.48
C LEU A 39 -5.64 -7.83 -7.87
N ALA A 40 -5.28 -8.60 -8.88
CA ALA A 40 -5.62 -8.37 -10.28
C ALA A 40 -7.14 -8.52 -10.52
N PRO A 41 -7.68 -8.01 -11.62
CA PRO A 41 -9.04 -8.33 -12.03
C PRO A 41 -9.25 -9.82 -12.15
N LYS A 42 -10.45 -10.31 -11.76
CA LYS A 42 -10.81 -11.71 -11.93
C LYS A 42 -10.68 -12.10 -13.41
N PRO A 43 -9.83 -13.08 -13.77
CA PRO A 43 -9.69 -13.50 -15.15
C PRO A 43 -11.00 -14.11 -15.67
N ALA A 44 -11.35 -13.80 -16.93
CA ALA A 44 -12.50 -14.41 -17.60
C ALA A 44 -12.28 -15.91 -17.86
N GLU A 45 -11.01 -16.32 -18.03
CA GLU A 45 -10.57 -17.70 -18.15
C GLU A 45 -9.37 -17.99 -17.25
N VAL A 46 -9.18 -19.25 -16.84
CA VAL A 46 -8.18 -19.70 -15.84
C VAL A 46 -6.72 -19.51 -16.29
N ASN A 47 -6.45 -19.08 -17.51
CA ASN A 47 -5.12 -18.98 -18.11
C ASN A 47 -4.64 -17.52 -18.27
N SER A 48 -4.57 -16.72 -17.20
CA SER A 48 -3.81 -15.49 -17.30
C SER A 48 -2.33 -15.77 -16.96
N ASP A 49 -1.46 -15.72 -17.94
CA ASP A 49 0.01 -15.84 -17.79
C ASP A 49 0.63 -14.71 -16.94
N LEU A 50 -0.17 -13.76 -16.49
CA LEU A 50 0.27 -12.58 -15.72
C LEU A 50 0.44 -12.85 -14.21
N GLY A 51 0.01 -14.01 -13.72
CA GLY A 51 0.46 -14.57 -12.43
C GLY A 51 -0.06 -13.96 -11.13
N ASP A 52 -0.71 -12.78 -11.16
CA ASP A 52 -1.21 -12.13 -9.95
C ASP A 52 -2.57 -12.72 -9.50
N ALA A 53 -2.74 -12.90 -8.18
CA ALA A 53 -4.00 -13.37 -7.60
C ALA A 53 -5.12 -12.33 -7.80
N TRP A 54 -6.36 -12.76 -8.00
CA TRP A 54 -7.54 -11.88 -8.07
C TRP A 54 -8.29 -11.78 -6.73
N ALA A 55 -7.88 -12.59 -5.76
CA ALA A 55 -8.49 -12.66 -4.44
C ALA A 55 -7.43 -12.96 -3.38
N MET A 56 -7.60 -12.38 -2.21
CA MET A 56 -6.89 -12.78 -1.00
C MET A 56 -7.82 -13.55 -0.06
N ARG A 57 -7.23 -14.43 0.73
CA ARG A 57 -7.84 -15.07 1.89
C ARG A 57 -6.88 -15.02 3.06
N SER A 58 -7.41 -14.66 4.23
CA SER A 58 -6.68 -14.74 5.49
C SER A 58 -7.57 -15.29 6.59
N ASP A 59 -7.10 -16.35 7.24
CA ASP A 59 -7.70 -16.94 8.42
C ASP A 59 -6.96 -16.44 9.68
N LEU A 60 -7.73 -16.07 10.71
CA LEU A 60 -7.25 -15.55 11.98
C LEU A 60 -7.95 -16.28 13.13
N LEU A 61 -7.26 -16.42 14.26
CA LEU A 61 -7.83 -17.02 15.46
C LEU A 61 -8.19 -15.94 16.47
N VAL A 62 -9.43 -16.01 16.95
CA VAL A 62 -9.97 -15.09 17.98
C VAL A 62 -10.48 -15.88 19.17
N THR A 63 -10.05 -15.49 20.36
CA THR A 63 -10.64 -15.93 21.63
C THR A 63 -11.64 -14.89 22.07
N GLY A 64 -12.88 -15.30 22.38
CA GLY A 64 -13.94 -14.37 22.74
C GLY A 64 -15.29 -15.06 22.95
N THR A 65 -16.36 -14.32 22.72
CA THR A 65 -17.76 -14.79 22.85
C THR A 65 -18.52 -14.49 21.57
N SER A 66 -19.78 -14.93 21.50
CA SER A 66 -20.68 -14.55 20.40
C SER A 66 -20.93 -13.04 20.32
N GLY A 67 -20.77 -12.29 21.42
CA GLY A 67 -20.90 -10.83 21.48
C GLY A 67 -19.64 -10.08 21.09
N THR A 68 -18.51 -10.75 20.90
CA THR A 68 -17.26 -10.11 20.47
C THR A 68 -17.45 -9.41 19.13
N ALA A 69 -17.14 -8.11 19.08
CA ALA A 69 -17.22 -7.31 17.87
C ALA A 69 -15.91 -7.36 17.10
N ILE A 70 -16.01 -7.42 15.79
CA ILE A 70 -14.88 -7.42 14.84
C ILE A 70 -15.10 -6.28 13.84
N VAL A 71 -14.07 -5.46 13.63
CA VAL A 71 -14.04 -4.46 12.55
C VAL A 71 -12.83 -4.76 11.69
N ALA A 72 -13.02 -4.82 10.39
CA ALA A 72 -11.95 -4.98 9.42
C ALA A 72 -11.95 -3.78 8.47
N LYS A 73 -10.79 -3.12 8.33
CA LYS A 73 -10.49 -2.07 7.38
C LYS A 73 -9.54 -2.61 6.34
N ILE A 74 -9.96 -2.62 5.11
CA ILE A 74 -9.14 -3.02 3.96
C ILE A 74 -8.63 -1.78 3.28
N ARG A 75 -7.30 -1.67 3.10
CA ARG A 75 -6.67 -0.54 2.44
C ARG A 75 -5.92 -1.03 1.21
N PHE A 76 -5.91 -0.21 0.17
CA PHE A 76 -5.16 -0.46 -1.06
C PHE A 76 -4.94 0.83 -1.83
N LEU A 77 -4.04 0.78 -2.80
CA LEU A 77 -3.78 1.85 -3.75
C LEU A 77 -4.55 1.61 -5.06
N GLN A 78 -5.25 2.63 -5.55
CA GLN A 78 -5.73 2.73 -6.92
C GLN A 78 -4.74 3.55 -7.71
N LEU A 79 -4.20 2.99 -8.79
CA LEU A 79 -3.22 3.68 -9.60
C LEU A 79 -3.85 4.78 -10.46
N VAL A 80 -3.08 5.85 -10.63
CA VAL A 80 -3.44 7.02 -11.42
C VAL A 80 -2.36 7.25 -12.47
N ALA A 81 -2.71 7.11 -13.72
CA ALA A 81 -1.82 7.45 -14.82
C ALA A 81 -1.78 8.98 -14.99
N ARG A 82 -0.62 9.58 -14.72
CA ARG A 82 -0.35 11.00 -15.02
C ARG A 82 0.38 11.11 -16.34
N SER A 83 -0.19 11.83 -17.28
CA SER A 83 0.44 12.21 -18.55
C SER A 83 0.51 13.73 -18.68
N VAL A 84 1.33 14.20 -19.59
CA VAL A 84 1.54 15.63 -19.87
C VAL A 84 0.95 15.94 -21.21
N GLY A 85 0.06 16.95 -21.27
CA GLY A 85 -0.52 17.47 -22.51
C GLY A 85 0.00 18.86 -22.80
N GLU A 86 0.51 19.07 -24.01
CA GLU A 86 0.87 20.39 -24.53
C GLU A 86 -0.32 20.99 -25.27
N LEU A 87 -0.72 22.20 -24.91
CA LEU A 87 -1.82 22.90 -25.58
C LEU A 87 -1.38 23.40 -26.95
N SER A 88 -2.25 23.21 -27.96
CA SER A 88 -2.03 23.74 -29.30
C SER A 88 -1.95 25.27 -29.32
N GLU A 89 -2.70 25.93 -28.43
CA GLU A 89 -2.69 27.39 -28.22
C GLU A 89 -2.76 27.69 -26.73
N PRO A 90 -1.95 28.64 -26.19
CA PRO A 90 -2.03 29.06 -24.82
C PRO A 90 -3.41 29.61 -24.43
N LEU A 91 -3.89 29.24 -23.25
CA LEU A 91 -5.17 29.69 -22.72
C LEU A 91 -4.98 30.56 -21.47
N THR A 92 -5.95 31.42 -21.18
CA THR A 92 -6.01 32.15 -19.91
C THR A 92 -6.60 31.25 -18.82
N ASP A 93 -7.66 30.54 -19.14
CA ASP A 93 -8.34 29.60 -18.24
C ASP A 93 -8.76 28.33 -18.98
N LEU A 94 -8.87 27.22 -18.23
CA LEU A 94 -9.43 25.99 -18.79
C LEU A 94 -10.92 26.20 -19.10
N PRO A 95 -11.44 25.62 -20.19
CA PRO A 95 -12.84 25.74 -20.54
C PRO A 95 -13.72 25.11 -19.44
N GLU A 96 -14.78 25.80 -19.02
CA GLU A 96 -15.76 25.29 -18.06
C GLU A 96 -16.54 24.07 -18.61
N ILE A 97 -16.72 24.02 -19.94
CA ILE A 97 -17.41 22.93 -20.62
C ILE A 97 -16.50 22.39 -21.73
N GLY A 98 -16.31 21.06 -21.71
CA GLY A 98 -15.46 20.38 -22.67
C GLY A 98 -14.02 20.20 -22.17
N LYS A 99 -13.17 19.69 -23.05
CA LYS A 99 -11.74 19.53 -22.78
C LYS A 99 -10.94 20.46 -23.68
N PRO A 100 -9.84 21.06 -23.20
CA PRO A 100 -8.93 21.79 -24.05
C PRO A 100 -8.32 20.85 -25.11
N ILE A 101 -7.90 21.42 -26.22
CA ILE A 101 -7.20 20.67 -27.28
C ILE A 101 -5.73 20.64 -26.92
N PHE A 102 -5.21 19.45 -26.72
CA PHE A 102 -3.80 19.20 -26.39
C PHE A 102 -3.30 17.91 -27.01
N GLU A 103 -1.99 17.82 -27.20
CA GLU A 103 -1.30 16.59 -27.58
C GLU A 103 -0.54 16.02 -26.38
N ILE A 104 -0.56 14.70 -26.23
CA ILE A 104 0.23 14.04 -25.19
C ILE A 104 1.69 14.04 -25.62
N VAL A 105 2.56 14.55 -24.73
CA VAL A 105 4.01 14.64 -24.93
C VAL A 105 4.76 13.89 -23.84
N ASP A 106 5.99 13.45 -24.10
CA ASP A 106 6.82 12.75 -23.12
C ASP A 106 7.23 13.67 -21.97
N SER A 107 7.49 14.93 -22.27
CA SER A 107 7.82 15.96 -21.28
C SER A 107 7.48 17.35 -21.80
N LEU A 108 7.20 18.27 -20.87
CA LEU A 108 6.94 19.68 -21.15
C LEU A 108 7.66 20.55 -20.12
N LYS A 109 8.39 21.57 -20.59
CA LYS A 109 8.98 22.58 -19.72
C LYS A 109 8.05 23.78 -19.61
N VAL A 110 7.64 24.13 -18.38
CA VAL A 110 6.76 25.27 -18.09
C VAL A 110 7.31 26.03 -16.89
N ALA A 111 7.48 27.33 -17.01
CA ALA A 111 8.02 28.21 -15.96
C ALA A 111 9.36 27.72 -15.36
N GLY A 112 10.20 27.05 -16.16
CA GLY A 112 11.50 26.50 -15.71
C GLY A 112 11.43 25.08 -15.14
N HIS A 113 10.24 24.53 -14.87
CA HIS A 113 10.04 23.17 -14.37
C HIS A 113 9.79 22.19 -15.50
N SER A 114 10.31 20.96 -15.38
CA SER A 114 10.08 19.89 -16.35
C SER A 114 9.05 18.91 -15.83
N TYR A 115 7.96 18.75 -16.54
CA TYR A 115 6.88 17.82 -16.25
C TYR A 115 6.97 16.60 -17.16
N GLN A 116 6.76 15.40 -16.59
CA GLN A 116 6.84 14.12 -17.30
C GLN A 116 5.67 13.22 -16.92
N ALA A 117 5.42 12.20 -17.75
CA ALA A 117 4.50 11.14 -17.42
C ALA A 117 4.95 10.39 -16.17
N TRP A 118 4.01 10.05 -15.28
CA TRP A 118 4.28 9.36 -14.03
C TRP A 118 3.08 8.51 -13.61
N GLN A 119 3.30 7.52 -12.77
CA GLN A 119 2.22 6.76 -12.17
C GLN A 119 2.09 7.17 -10.70
N GLU A 120 0.99 7.80 -10.38
CA GLU A 120 0.59 8.19 -9.03
C GLU A 120 -0.37 7.15 -8.45
N ALA A 121 -0.80 7.32 -7.20
CA ALA A 121 -1.78 6.46 -6.58
C ALA A 121 -2.69 7.23 -5.64
N VAL A 122 -3.92 6.75 -5.50
CA VAL A 122 -4.91 7.23 -4.52
C VAL A 122 -5.18 6.12 -3.53
N GLU A 123 -5.14 6.46 -2.24
CA GLU A 123 -5.50 5.55 -1.17
C GLU A 123 -7.01 5.28 -1.17
N ARG A 124 -7.38 4.00 -1.03
CA ARG A 124 -8.77 3.55 -0.89
C ARG A 124 -8.92 2.72 0.37
N GLU A 125 -10.04 2.90 1.05
CA GLU A 125 -10.40 2.15 2.25
C GLU A 125 -11.82 1.60 2.12
N VAL A 126 -12.01 0.36 2.56
CA VAL A 126 -13.31 -0.32 2.62
C VAL A 126 -13.43 -1.01 3.97
N GLY A 127 -14.51 -0.75 4.70
CA GLY A 127 -14.79 -1.35 6.00
C GLY A 127 -15.82 -2.45 5.94
N VAL A 128 -15.67 -3.47 6.78
CA VAL A 128 -16.71 -4.45 7.12
C VAL A 128 -16.65 -4.76 8.60
N GLU A 129 -17.83 -4.90 9.23
CA GLU A 129 -17.91 -5.17 10.65
C GLU A 129 -19.01 -6.17 10.99
N GLY A 130 -18.89 -6.82 12.15
CA GLY A 130 -19.90 -7.72 12.66
C GLY A 130 -19.53 -8.32 14.01
N GLN A 131 -20.55 -8.76 14.75
CA GLN A 131 -20.34 -9.58 15.94
C GLN A 131 -20.13 -11.04 15.54
N ILE A 132 -19.29 -11.77 16.28
CA ILE A 132 -19.00 -13.18 16.01
C ILE A 132 -20.29 -14.01 15.90
N GLY A 133 -21.27 -13.79 16.77
CA GLY A 133 -22.53 -14.52 16.74
C GLY A 133 -23.35 -14.32 15.47
N TRP A 134 -23.19 -13.22 14.77
CA TRP A 134 -23.78 -13.00 13.45
C TRP A 134 -22.95 -13.64 12.35
N LEU A 135 -21.62 -13.46 12.41
CA LEU A 135 -20.68 -13.99 11.44
C LEU A 135 -20.67 -15.53 11.39
N LEU A 136 -21.06 -16.19 12.48
CA LEU A 136 -21.26 -17.65 12.53
C LEU A 136 -22.47 -18.11 11.72
N ARG A 137 -23.47 -17.25 11.55
CA ARG A 137 -24.73 -17.59 10.85
C ARG A 137 -24.65 -17.24 9.37
N GLU A 138 -24.07 -16.09 9.06
CA GLU A 138 -24.02 -15.55 7.72
C GLU A 138 -22.80 -14.65 7.55
N PRO A 139 -22.03 -14.81 6.47
CA PRO A 139 -20.92 -13.90 6.14
C PRO A 139 -21.45 -12.46 5.99
N ARG A 140 -20.64 -11.50 6.46
CA ARG A 140 -20.85 -10.09 6.15
C ARG A 140 -20.09 -9.75 4.88
N ILE A 141 -20.79 -9.12 3.94
CA ILE A 141 -20.24 -8.74 2.64
C ILE A 141 -20.40 -7.23 2.49
N ALA A 142 -19.30 -6.55 2.21
CA ALA A 142 -19.26 -5.16 1.79
C ALA A 142 -18.78 -5.08 0.34
N THR A 143 -19.63 -4.61 -0.55
CA THR A 143 -19.25 -4.35 -1.96
C THR A 143 -18.75 -2.92 -2.10
N PHE A 144 -17.80 -2.71 -2.99
CA PHE A 144 -17.30 -1.37 -3.30
C PHE A 144 -17.21 -1.12 -4.80
N SER A 145 -17.33 0.14 -5.17
CA SER A 145 -17.17 0.60 -6.55
C SER A 145 -16.59 2.01 -6.54
N PHE A 146 -15.41 2.17 -7.11
CA PHE A 146 -14.78 3.46 -7.38
C PHE A 146 -14.88 3.70 -8.89
N PRO A 147 -15.54 4.76 -9.36
CA PRO A 147 -15.69 5.03 -10.78
C PRO A 147 -14.36 5.40 -11.43
N GLU A 148 -14.28 5.31 -12.75
CA GLU A 148 -13.21 5.94 -13.51
C GLU A 148 -13.24 7.46 -13.34
N GLY A 149 -12.09 8.09 -13.52
CA GLY A 149 -11.99 9.55 -13.44
C GLY A 149 -10.87 10.11 -14.27
N THR A 150 -11.05 11.37 -14.69
CA THR A 150 -10.02 12.15 -15.37
C THR A 150 -10.02 13.55 -14.76
N GLU A 151 -8.87 14.00 -14.32
CA GLU A 151 -8.63 15.33 -13.77
C GLU A 151 -7.59 16.04 -14.63
N LEU A 152 -7.80 17.34 -14.88
CA LEU A 152 -6.87 18.20 -15.60
C LEU A 152 -6.34 19.27 -14.66
N GLU A 153 -5.02 19.33 -14.48
CA GLU A 153 -4.33 20.38 -13.74
C GLU A 153 -3.61 21.29 -14.74
N PRO A 154 -3.91 22.61 -14.76
CA PRO A 154 -3.30 23.54 -15.70
C PRO A 154 -1.83 23.80 -15.36
N LEU A 155 -0.97 23.74 -16.37
CA LEU A 155 0.43 24.15 -16.29
C LEU A 155 0.57 25.56 -16.82
N ARG A 156 0.97 26.49 -15.92
CA ARG A 156 1.01 27.93 -16.21
C ARG A 156 2.44 28.43 -16.36
N GLU A 157 2.67 29.22 -17.39
CA GLU A 157 3.88 30.03 -17.54
C GLU A 157 3.93 31.18 -16.51
N THR A 158 5.10 31.81 -16.37
CA THR A 158 5.31 32.93 -15.45
C THR A 158 4.40 34.13 -15.72
N ASP A 159 3.89 34.27 -16.95
CA ASP A 159 2.93 35.28 -17.34
C ASP A 159 1.46 34.90 -17.05
N GLY A 160 1.23 33.73 -16.46
CA GLY A 160 -0.08 33.22 -16.06
C GLY A 160 -0.83 32.43 -17.13
N ARG A 161 -0.34 32.38 -18.38
CA ARG A 161 -0.99 31.63 -19.46
C ARG A 161 -0.80 30.13 -19.24
N ILE A 162 -1.84 29.37 -19.51
CA ILE A 162 -1.82 27.90 -19.52
C ILE A 162 -1.23 27.45 -20.86
N VAL A 163 -0.13 26.74 -20.85
CA VAL A 163 0.54 26.20 -22.04
C VAL A 163 0.47 24.67 -22.10
N GLY A 164 0.07 24.02 -21.01
CA GLY A 164 -0.09 22.59 -20.93
C GLY A 164 -1.01 22.16 -19.80
N VAL A 165 -1.25 20.87 -19.69
CA VAL A 165 -2.05 20.26 -18.66
C VAL A 165 -1.40 18.97 -18.16
N LEU A 166 -1.45 18.72 -16.85
CA LEU A 166 -1.29 17.37 -16.32
C LEU A 166 -2.65 16.68 -16.39
N VAL A 167 -2.66 15.52 -17.01
CA VAL A 167 -3.85 14.68 -17.15
C VAL A 167 -3.69 13.51 -16.20
N ARG A 168 -4.49 13.47 -15.13
CA ARG A 168 -4.57 12.33 -14.20
C ARG A 168 -5.78 11.48 -14.55
N LYS A 169 -5.55 10.25 -14.92
CA LYS A 169 -6.59 9.28 -15.25
C LYS A 169 -6.48 8.05 -14.37
N HIS A 170 -7.60 7.60 -13.82
CA HIS A 170 -7.69 6.29 -13.16
C HIS A 170 -8.84 5.48 -13.72
N GLU A 171 -8.61 4.18 -13.81
CA GLU A 171 -9.61 3.22 -14.26
C GLU A 171 -10.56 2.86 -13.11
N PRO A 172 -11.77 2.35 -13.38
CA PRO A 172 -12.71 1.98 -12.33
C PRO A 172 -12.17 0.79 -11.52
N LEU A 173 -12.54 0.71 -10.24
CA LEU A 173 -12.30 -0.48 -9.42
C LEU A 173 -13.62 -0.96 -8.82
N ARG A 174 -13.84 -2.29 -8.82
CA ARG A 174 -15.00 -2.94 -8.20
C ARG A 174 -14.57 -4.20 -7.47
N GLY A 175 -15.20 -4.46 -6.36
CA GLY A 175 -14.88 -5.66 -5.60
C GLY A 175 -15.80 -5.86 -4.40
N GLU A 176 -15.41 -6.83 -3.59
CA GLU A 176 -16.09 -7.13 -2.34
C GLU A 176 -15.12 -7.56 -1.26
N VAL A 177 -15.52 -7.32 -0.02
CA VAL A 177 -14.90 -7.81 1.20
C VAL A 177 -15.89 -8.71 1.89
N GLU A 178 -15.48 -9.93 2.22
CA GLU A 178 -16.28 -10.91 2.96
C GLU A 178 -15.60 -11.21 4.30
N LEU A 179 -16.36 -11.12 5.39
CA LEU A 179 -15.95 -11.50 6.73
C LEU A 179 -16.90 -12.57 7.26
N SER A 180 -16.36 -13.71 7.68
CA SER A 180 -17.10 -14.83 8.24
C SER A 180 -16.42 -15.42 9.47
N ALA A 181 -17.13 -16.21 10.26
CA ALA A 181 -16.58 -16.89 11.42
C ALA A 181 -16.96 -18.37 11.43
N LEU A 182 -16.12 -19.18 12.03
CA LEU A 182 -16.35 -20.59 12.34
C LEU A 182 -15.98 -20.83 13.81
N GLN A 183 -16.88 -21.42 14.59
CA GLN A 183 -16.55 -21.84 15.96
C GLN A 183 -15.75 -23.13 15.89
N LEU A 184 -14.53 -23.12 16.44
CA LEU A 184 -13.65 -24.29 16.52
C LEU A 184 -13.90 -25.08 17.81
N ARG A 185 -14.08 -24.35 18.92
CA ARG A 185 -14.47 -24.87 20.23
C ARG A 185 -15.03 -23.74 21.09
N ASP A 186 -15.41 -24.03 22.32
CA ASP A 186 -15.96 -23.01 23.20
C ASP A 186 -14.94 -21.88 23.45
N GLY A 187 -15.38 -20.64 23.19
CA GLY A 187 -14.58 -19.44 23.31
C GLY A 187 -13.46 -19.27 22.26
N LEU A 188 -13.34 -20.14 21.24
CA LEU A 188 -12.35 -20.02 20.17
C LEU A 188 -13.02 -20.05 18.80
N PHE A 189 -12.70 -19.05 17.98
CA PHE A 189 -13.26 -18.87 16.65
C PHE A 189 -12.15 -18.66 15.62
N ARG A 190 -12.38 -19.16 14.41
CA ARG A 190 -11.62 -18.80 13.20
C ARG A 190 -12.42 -17.77 12.42
N LEU A 191 -11.85 -16.59 12.24
CA LEU A 191 -12.33 -15.60 11.30
C LEU A 191 -11.71 -15.85 9.94
N THR A 192 -12.49 -15.71 8.90
CA THR A 192 -11.98 -15.72 7.52
C THR A 192 -12.31 -14.38 6.87
N LEU A 193 -11.28 -13.67 6.46
CA LEU A 193 -11.37 -12.47 5.63
C LEU A 193 -11.06 -12.84 4.19
N ARG A 194 -11.90 -12.38 3.25
CA ARG A 194 -11.64 -12.47 1.81
C ARG A 194 -11.82 -11.12 1.17
N VAL A 195 -10.94 -10.77 0.26
CA VAL A 195 -11.09 -9.60 -0.62
C VAL A 195 -11.01 -10.09 -2.05
N ARG A 196 -11.94 -9.66 -2.90
CA ARG A 196 -12.04 -10.09 -4.29
C ARG A 196 -12.12 -8.89 -5.21
N ASN A 197 -11.31 -8.89 -6.25
CA ASN A 197 -11.36 -7.86 -7.29
C ASN A 197 -12.26 -8.34 -8.45
N PHE A 198 -13.40 -7.68 -8.61
CA PHE A 198 -14.36 -7.92 -9.69
C PHE A 198 -14.35 -6.79 -10.73
N THR A 199 -13.28 -6.01 -10.77
CA THR A 199 -13.14 -4.94 -11.76
C THR A 199 -13.27 -5.53 -13.16
N PRO A 200 -14.19 -5.01 -13.99
CA PRO A 200 -14.27 -5.42 -15.38
C PRO A 200 -12.99 -4.96 -16.11
N ALA A 201 -12.25 -5.90 -16.62
CA ALA A 201 -11.11 -5.64 -17.47
C ALA A 201 -11.17 -6.60 -18.66
N ASP A 202 -10.96 -6.06 -19.85
CA ASP A 202 -10.79 -6.92 -21.02
C ASP A 202 -9.38 -7.50 -21.02
N ASN A 203 -9.21 -8.62 -20.32
CA ASN A 203 -7.92 -9.28 -20.16
C ASN A 203 -7.30 -9.73 -21.50
N GLN A 204 -8.08 -9.74 -22.61
CA GLN A 204 -7.54 -10.03 -23.94
C GLN A 204 -6.89 -8.81 -24.58
N SER A 205 -7.30 -7.60 -24.20
CA SER A 205 -6.72 -6.34 -24.69
C SER A 205 -5.53 -5.87 -23.88
N LEU A 206 -5.39 -6.32 -22.59
CA LEU A 206 -4.27 -5.95 -21.73
C LEU A 206 -3.01 -6.73 -22.14
N GLN A 207 -2.03 -5.99 -22.67
CA GLN A 207 -0.80 -6.57 -23.22
C GLN A 207 0.35 -6.62 -22.22
N SER A 208 0.23 -5.92 -21.08
CA SER A 208 1.30 -5.83 -20.10
C SER A 208 0.77 -5.89 -18.66
N ARG A 209 1.66 -6.26 -17.73
CA ARG A 209 1.36 -6.18 -16.30
C ARG A 209 1.09 -4.74 -15.84
N ASP A 210 1.77 -3.76 -16.42
CA ASP A 210 1.59 -2.35 -16.07
C ASP A 210 0.19 -1.85 -16.43
N GLU A 211 -0.38 -2.32 -17.54
CA GLU A 211 -1.77 -2.05 -17.90
C GLU A 211 -2.74 -2.74 -16.94
N LEU A 212 -2.47 -3.99 -16.57
CA LEU A 212 -3.29 -4.76 -15.62
C LEU A 212 -3.34 -4.09 -14.24
N LEU A 213 -2.23 -3.50 -13.80
CA LEU A 213 -2.15 -2.81 -12.51
C LEU A 213 -3.14 -1.64 -12.38
N ASN A 214 -3.52 -0.97 -13.49
CA ASN A 214 -4.52 0.11 -13.46
C ASN A 214 -5.93 -0.37 -13.05
N TYR A 215 -6.20 -1.66 -13.19
CA TYR A 215 -7.47 -2.32 -12.82
C TYR A 215 -7.32 -3.16 -11.54
N SER A 216 -6.19 -3.08 -10.87
CA SER A 216 -5.83 -3.90 -9.71
C SER A 216 -5.94 -3.13 -8.40
N LEU A 217 -6.23 -3.86 -7.32
CA LEU A 217 -6.06 -3.35 -5.96
C LEU A 217 -4.58 -3.57 -5.59
N VAL A 218 -3.84 -2.49 -5.41
CA VAL A 218 -2.38 -2.55 -5.20
C VAL A 218 -2.06 -2.39 -3.72
N SER A 219 -1.04 -3.08 -3.21
CA SER A 219 -0.63 -3.07 -1.79
C SER A 219 -1.79 -3.38 -0.83
N THR A 220 -2.69 -4.27 -1.25
CA THR A 220 -3.87 -4.64 -0.45
C THR A 220 -3.43 -5.24 0.88
N HIS A 221 -3.94 -4.69 1.96
CA HIS A 221 -3.75 -5.19 3.32
C HIS A 221 -4.99 -4.92 4.15
N ALA A 222 -5.08 -5.52 5.35
CA ALA A 222 -6.21 -5.29 6.22
C ALA A 222 -5.78 -5.09 7.67
N ILE A 223 -6.43 -4.15 8.35
CA ILE A 223 -6.33 -3.95 9.79
C ILE A 223 -7.62 -4.50 10.40
N LEU A 224 -7.51 -5.46 11.31
CA LEU A 224 -8.64 -5.97 12.05
C LEU A 224 -8.51 -5.58 13.52
N THR A 225 -9.61 -5.09 14.09
CA THR A 225 -9.70 -4.81 15.52
C THR A 225 -10.83 -5.61 16.14
N THR A 226 -10.69 -5.94 17.43
CA THR A 226 -11.71 -6.65 18.19
C THR A 226 -12.02 -5.95 19.50
N GLU A 227 -13.31 -5.95 19.85
CA GLU A 227 -13.79 -5.52 21.17
C GLU A 227 -14.48 -6.67 21.87
N GLY A 228 -14.13 -6.91 23.13
CA GLY A 228 -14.63 -8.04 23.91
C GLY A 228 -14.03 -9.41 23.52
N GLY A 229 -12.88 -9.40 22.83
CA GLY A 229 -12.12 -10.58 22.45
C GLY A 229 -10.63 -10.30 22.31
N GLN A 230 -9.88 -11.30 21.87
CA GLN A 230 -8.43 -11.20 21.65
C GLN A 230 -8.03 -12.03 20.44
N PHE A 231 -7.21 -11.47 19.56
CA PHE A 231 -6.51 -12.24 18.54
C PHE A 231 -5.41 -13.11 19.14
N ASN A 232 -5.17 -14.24 18.50
CA ASN A 232 -4.06 -15.12 18.85
C ASN A 232 -3.01 -15.04 17.72
N SER A 233 -1.73 -14.94 18.13
CA SER A 233 -0.63 -15.01 17.17
C SER A 233 -0.70 -16.30 16.36
N LEU A 234 -0.42 -16.21 15.08
CA LEU A 234 -0.23 -17.36 14.19
C LEU A 234 1.26 -17.69 14.00
N LEU A 235 2.16 -16.77 14.37
CA LEU A 235 3.61 -16.96 14.31
C LEU A 235 4.16 -17.64 15.56
N ASP A 236 3.68 -17.23 16.73
CA ASP A 236 4.03 -17.82 18.02
C ASP A 236 2.75 -18.18 18.81
N PRO A 237 2.01 -19.20 18.34
CA PRO A 237 0.76 -19.59 18.94
C PRO A 237 0.99 -20.27 20.30
N PRO A 238 0.12 -20.06 21.29
CA PRO A 238 0.12 -20.88 22.48
C PRO A 238 0.06 -22.35 22.10
N ALA A 239 0.82 -23.22 22.78
CA ALA A 239 0.92 -24.66 22.47
C ALA A 239 -0.45 -25.37 22.31
N LYS A 240 -1.46 -24.94 23.07
CA LYS A 240 -2.84 -25.46 23.01
C LYS A 240 -3.60 -25.05 21.73
N LEU A 241 -3.08 -24.16 20.90
CA LEU A 241 -3.68 -23.67 19.66
C LEU A 241 -2.88 -24.09 18.42
N ALA A 242 -1.80 -24.86 18.57
CA ALA A 242 -0.92 -25.25 17.46
C ALA A 242 -1.67 -26.00 16.34
N GLY A 243 -2.64 -26.84 16.71
CA GLY A 243 -3.47 -27.58 15.75
C GLY A 243 -4.36 -26.64 14.95
N GLU A 244 -5.09 -25.76 15.61
CA GLU A 244 -6.02 -24.83 14.98
C GLU A 244 -5.26 -23.76 14.14
N THR A 245 -4.06 -23.39 14.57
CA THR A 245 -3.19 -22.51 13.80
C THR A 245 -2.72 -23.15 12.51
N ALA A 246 -2.35 -24.44 12.55
CA ALA A 246 -1.91 -25.18 11.36
C ALA A 246 -3.01 -25.33 10.30
N GLU A 247 -4.27 -25.24 10.72
CA GLU A 247 -5.43 -25.29 9.80
C GLU A 247 -5.77 -23.93 9.16
N CYS A 248 -5.19 -22.82 9.63
CA CYS A 248 -5.41 -21.49 9.07
C CYS A 248 -4.81 -21.38 7.67
N GLN A 249 -5.59 -20.87 6.73
CA GLN A 249 -5.16 -20.70 5.34
C GLN A 249 -4.82 -19.23 5.05
N ASN A 250 -3.55 -18.96 4.87
CA ASN A 250 -3.00 -17.64 4.56
C ASN A 250 -2.06 -17.79 3.35
N SER A 251 -2.49 -17.37 2.17
CA SER A 251 -1.70 -17.47 0.95
C SER A 251 -1.29 -16.08 0.46
N GLY A 252 0.01 -15.79 0.50
CA GLY A 252 0.56 -14.50 0.11
C GLY A 252 0.27 -13.36 1.10
N TYR A 253 -0.24 -13.70 2.28
CA TYR A 253 -0.55 -12.75 3.37
C TYR A 253 -0.16 -13.32 4.71
N TRP A 254 0.33 -12.46 5.60
CA TRP A 254 0.85 -12.81 6.93
C TRP A 254 0.12 -11.99 8.01
N PRO A 255 -0.84 -12.59 8.71
CA PRO A 255 -1.49 -11.95 9.86
C PRO A 255 -0.51 -11.85 11.02
N VAL A 256 -0.32 -10.65 11.55
CA VAL A 256 0.55 -10.35 12.68
C VAL A 256 -0.15 -9.45 13.69
N LEU A 257 0.13 -9.62 14.97
CA LEU A 257 -0.30 -8.72 16.03
C LEU A 257 0.40 -7.37 15.88
N VAL A 258 -0.33 -6.28 16.07
CA VAL A 258 0.20 -4.92 16.00
C VAL A 258 -0.25 -4.09 17.21
N GLY A 259 0.56 -3.11 17.59
CA GLY A 259 0.39 -2.29 18.79
C GLY A 259 1.54 -2.46 19.75
N GLU A 260 1.31 -2.23 21.04
CA GLU A 260 2.31 -2.48 22.07
C GLU A 260 2.44 -3.99 22.35
N GLU A 261 3.64 -4.42 22.74
CA GLU A 261 3.89 -5.82 23.04
C GLU A 261 2.94 -6.36 24.13
N GLY A 262 2.20 -7.42 23.80
CA GLY A 262 1.17 -8.02 24.65
C GLY A 262 -0.27 -7.52 24.38
N GLU A 263 -0.49 -6.45 23.64
CA GLU A 263 -1.82 -6.10 23.14
C GLU A 263 -2.28 -7.13 22.10
N ARG A 264 -3.55 -7.52 22.17
CA ARG A 264 -4.13 -8.57 21.30
C ARG A 264 -5.46 -8.16 20.69
N ASP A 265 -5.73 -6.88 20.68
CA ASP A 265 -6.99 -6.34 20.14
C ASP A 265 -6.89 -5.94 18.68
N THR A 266 -5.68 -5.96 18.10
CA THR A 266 -5.43 -5.52 16.72
C THR A 266 -4.51 -6.48 15.98
N MET A 267 -4.86 -6.79 14.74
CA MET A 267 -4.08 -7.63 13.83
C MET A 267 -3.98 -6.98 12.45
N LEU A 268 -2.80 -7.01 11.87
CA LEU A 268 -2.51 -6.58 10.52
C LEU A 268 -2.35 -7.79 9.61
N VAL A 269 -3.15 -7.90 8.57
CA VAL A 269 -3.00 -8.88 7.48
C VAL A 269 -2.15 -8.25 6.40
N SER A 270 -0.87 -8.57 6.40
CA SER A 270 0.15 -7.92 5.56
C SER A 270 0.50 -8.75 4.33
N PRO A 271 0.71 -8.14 3.14
CA PRO A 271 1.24 -8.82 1.96
C PRO A 271 2.77 -9.01 2.00
N ILE A 272 3.44 -8.46 3.01
CA ILE A 272 4.87 -8.66 3.27
C ILE A 272 5.04 -9.41 4.59
N ILE A 273 6.15 -10.13 4.72
CA ILE A 273 6.46 -10.90 5.93
C ILE A 273 6.86 -9.94 7.03
N LEU A 274 6.11 -9.96 8.13
CA LEU A 274 6.37 -9.19 9.34
C LEU A 274 6.37 -10.14 10.54
N TYR A 275 6.98 -9.70 11.65
CA TYR A 275 6.84 -10.34 12.94
C TYR A 275 5.71 -9.70 13.74
N ASP A 276 5.24 -10.39 14.79
CA ASP A 276 4.30 -9.78 15.73
C ASP A 276 4.92 -8.54 16.38
N TYR A 277 4.09 -7.51 16.55
CA TYR A 277 4.48 -6.20 17.08
C TYR A 277 5.62 -5.54 16.29
N PRO A 278 5.47 -5.40 14.96
CA PRO A 278 6.48 -4.77 14.15
C PRO A 278 6.68 -3.33 14.61
N LYS A 279 7.91 -2.86 14.57
CA LYS A 279 8.27 -1.50 14.98
C LYS A 279 8.98 -0.80 13.84
N ILE A 280 8.56 0.43 13.58
CA ILE A 280 9.33 1.33 12.72
C ILE A 280 10.60 1.70 13.49
N ALA A 281 11.74 1.65 12.80
CA ALA A 281 13.00 2.03 13.40
C ALA A 281 12.96 3.50 13.88
N PRO A 282 13.21 3.79 15.16
CA PRO A 282 13.19 5.18 15.65
C PRO A 282 14.25 6.06 14.98
N GLU A 283 15.28 5.47 14.38
CA GLU A 283 16.32 6.14 13.61
C GLU A 283 15.86 6.46 12.18
N SER A 284 14.84 5.72 11.67
CA SER A 284 14.26 5.99 10.36
C SER A 284 13.48 7.29 10.39
N ALA A 285 13.91 8.26 9.61
CA ALA A 285 13.24 9.56 9.52
C ALA A 285 12.00 9.45 8.62
N GLY A 286 10.89 8.90 9.15
CA GLY A 286 9.59 8.81 8.46
C GLY A 286 9.44 7.54 7.60
N ASP A 287 8.90 7.65 6.39
CA ASP A 287 8.42 6.54 5.55
C ASP A 287 9.49 5.58 4.98
N LEU A 288 10.74 5.68 5.43
CA LEU A 288 11.80 4.71 5.11
C LEU A 288 11.71 3.61 6.17
N CYS A 289 11.36 2.41 5.78
CA CYS A 289 10.90 1.38 6.74
C CYS A 289 11.73 0.11 6.76
N ASP A 290 12.85 0.06 6.04
CA ASP A 290 13.46 -1.24 5.71
C ASP A 290 14.74 -1.57 6.50
N GLY A 291 15.04 -0.84 7.54
CA GLY A 291 16.23 -1.03 8.37
C GLY A 291 17.34 -0.01 8.10
N THR A 292 18.12 0.26 9.15
CA THR A 292 19.10 1.37 9.17
C THR A 292 20.15 1.31 8.06
N GLU A 293 20.62 0.13 7.64
CA GLU A 293 21.59 -0.02 6.56
C GLU A 293 21.02 0.38 5.19
N ILE A 294 19.77 0.02 4.92
CA ILE A 294 19.09 0.35 3.67
C ILE A 294 18.76 1.84 3.64
N ASP A 295 18.30 2.39 4.76
CA ASP A 295 18.01 3.83 4.91
C ASP A 295 19.28 4.67 4.72
N GLU A 296 20.45 4.20 5.22
CA GLU A 296 21.73 4.86 4.99
C GLU A 296 22.12 4.86 3.51
N ILE A 297 22.06 3.70 2.85
CA ILE A 297 22.38 3.58 1.41
C ILE A 297 21.44 4.46 0.59
N LEU A 298 20.16 4.51 0.96
CA LEU A 298 19.15 5.32 0.31
C LEU A 298 19.43 6.82 0.48
N ALA A 299 19.73 7.25 1.71
CA ALA A 299 20.08 8.64 2.00
C ALA A 299 21.37 9.07 1.26
N LEU A 300 22.42 8.23 1.28
CA LEU A 300 23.64 8.46 0.52
C LEU A 300 23.37 8.61 -0.98
N ARG A 301 22.51 7.74 -1.54
CA ARG A 301 22.16 7.82 -2.95
C ARG A 301 21.43 9.10 -3.30
N ILE A 302 20.49 9.55 -2.46
CA ILE A 302 19.80 10.84 -2.64
C ILE A 302 20.78 12.00 -2.59
N LEU A 303 21.68 12.01 -1.61
CA LEU A 303 22.67 13.09 -1.46
C LEU A 303 23.65 13.16 -2.64
N THR A 304 23.94 12.03 -3.28
CA THR A 304 24.85 11.94 -4.45
C THR A 304 24.16 12.11 -5.81
N MET A 305 22.86 12.38 -5.85
CA MET A 305 22.14 12.70 -7.09
C MET A 305 22.62 14.02 -7.67
N THR A 306 22.66 14.12 -9.01
CA THR A 306 22.90 15.41 -9.68
C THR A 306 21.75 16.38 -9.48
N ASP A 307 21.97 17.68 -9.73
CA ASP A 307 20.91 18.69 -9.60
C ASP A 307 19.76 18.42 -10.57
N GLU A 308 20.05 17.91 -11.78
CA GLU A 308 19.06 17.51 -12.76
C GLU A 308 18.23 16.31 -12.26
N GLU A 309 18.88 15.31 -11.64
CA GLU A 309 18.20 14.16 -11.05
C GLU A 309 17.30 14.56 -9.88
N LYS A 310 17.75 15.47 -9.03
CA LYS A 310 16.97 16.01 -7.93
C LYS A 310 15.76 16.80 -8.40
N GLU A 311 15.94 17.59 -9.46
CA GLU A 311 14.86 18.35 -10.08
C GLU A 311 13.79 17.41 -10.69
N GLU A 312 14.20 16.32 -11.33
CA GLU A 312 13.29 15.29 -11.82
C GLU A 312 12.46 14.67 -10.69
N VAL A 313 13.06 14.38 -9.53
CA VAL A 313 12.36 13.86 -8.34
C VAL A 313 11.41 14.90 -7.74
N ARG A 314 11.82 16.18 -7.66
CA ARG A 314 10.97 17.28 -7.16
C ARG A 314 9.71 17.47 -7.99
N ASN A 315 9.82 17.26 -9.30
CA ASN A 315 8.72 17.38 -10.26
C ASN A 315 7.95 16.05 -10.42
N GLY A 316 8.35 15.00 -9.70
CA GLY A 316 7.68 13.70 -9.62
C GLY A 316 6.35 13.78 -8.87
N ASP A 317 6.15 12.88 -7.93
CA ASP A 317 5.01 12.92 -7.03
C ASP A 317 5.36 13.60 -5.70
N ASP A 318 4.34 14.02 -4.94
CA ASP A 318 4.50 14.71 -3.65
C ASP A 318 5.24 13.87 -2.60
N ARG A 319 5.18 12.53 -2.72
CA ARG A 319 5.86 11.63 -1.78
C ARG A 319 7.35 11.55 -2.11
N ALA A 320 7.72 11.39 -3.37
CA ALA A 320 9.11 11.41 -3.82
C ALA A 320 9.78 12.74 -3.46
N ARG A 321 9.07 13.86 -3.69
CA ARG A 321 9.53 15.18 -3.29
C ARG A 321 9.77 15.29 -1.79
N ARG A 322 8.83 14.85 -0.95
CA ARG A 322 8.99 14.87 0.53
C ARG A 322 10.17 14.02 1.01
N ILE A 323 10.42 12.87 0.39
CA ILE A 323 11.59 12.03 0.71
C ILE A 323 12.89 12.77 0.37
N LEU A 324 12.96 13.38 -0.80
CA LEU A 324 14.13 14.17 -1.23
C LEU A 324 14.38 15.34 -0.27
N GLU A 325 13.39 16.21 -0.04
CA GLU A 325 13.48 17.39 0.80
C GLU A 325 13.92 17.04 2.23
N ARG A 326 13.33 15.98 2.79
CA ARG A 326 13.68 15.48 4.12
C ARG A 326 15.13 14.98 4.16
N THR A 327 15.59 14.25 3.15
CA THR A 327 16.96 13.74 3.11
C THR A 327 17.96 14.87 2.93
N GLU A 328 17.67 15.86 2.10
CA GLU A 328 18.52 17.05 1.91
C GLU A 328 18.61 17.91 3.19
N SER A 329 17.53 17.93 3.99
CA SER A 329 17.48 18.69 5.25
C SER A 329 17.95 17.91 6.48
N MET A 330 18.37 16.63 6.31
CA MET A 330 18.77 15.75 7.41
C MET A 330 20.05 16.27 8.08
N PRO A 331 20.04 16.52 9.41
CA PRO A 331 21.25 16.90 10.14
C PRO A 331 22.30 15.80 10.10
N GLU A 332 23.59 16.18 10.05
CA GLU A 332 24.72 15.25 10.06
C GLU A 332 24.69 14.27 11.24
N GLU A 333 24.26 14.73 12.42
CA GLU A 333 24.08 13.86 13.59
C GLU A 333 23.04 12.78 13.41
N GLN A 334 21.97 13.07 12.66
CA GLN A 334 20.91 12.08 12.37
C GLN A 334 21.39 11.10 11.32
N PHE A 335 22.13 11.57 10.32
CA PHE A 335 22.76 10.72 9.31
C PHE A 335 23.77 9.75 9.96
N MET A 336 24.60 10.23 10.89
CA MET A 336 25.53 9.38 11.63
C MET A 336 24.85 8.33 12.51
N LYS A 337 23.60 8.55 12.94
CA LYS A 337 22.79 7.54 13.66
C LYS A 337 22.28 6.41 12.76
N LEU A 338 22.12 6.66 11.47
CA LEU A 338 21.82 5.60 10.49
C LEU A 338 23.03 4.66 10.31
N HIS A 339 24.25 5.18 10.51
CA HIS A 339 25.49 4.44 10.36
C HIS A 339 25.80 3.65 11.65
N GLY A 340 25.41 2.37 11.68
CA GLY A 340 25.91 1.44 12.69
C GLY A 340 25.26 1.48 14.07
N ALA A 341 23.97 1.74 14.19
CA ALA A 341 23.23 1.52 15.44
C ALA A 341 23.15 0.04 15.79
N LEU A 342 24.12 -0.47 16.58
CA LEU A 342 24.06 -1.80 17.19
C LEU A 342 22.85 -1.87 18.15
N ARG A 343 21.72 -2.38 17.69
CA ARG A 343 20.59 -2.73 18.55
C ARG A 343 20.96 -4.00 19.30
N SER A 344 20.91 -3.91 20.63
CA SER A 344 21.14 -4.95 21.64
C SER A 344 21.32 -6.37 21.08
N VAL A 345 22.53 -6.89 21.18
CA VAL A 345 22.81 -8.31 21.04
C VAL A 345 22.03 -9.01 22.17
N ARG A 346 20.94 -9.71 21.86
CA ARG A 346 20.36 -10.67 22.79
C ARG A 346 21.43 -11.73 23.02
N PRO A 347 21.91 -11.94 24.26
CA PRO A 347 22.79 -13.05 24.51
C PRO A 347 22.02 -14.34 24.20
N LEU A 348 22.53 -15.11 23.25
CA LEU A 348 22.13 -16.51 23.10
C LEU A 348 22.49 -17.19 24.42
N ASN A 349 21.52 -17.34 25.31
CA ASN A 349 21.67 -18.21 26.46
C ASN A 349 21.85 -19.63 25.93
N GLY A 350 23.10 -20.00 25.74
CA GLY A 350 23.47 -21.38 25.57
C GLY A 350 23.25 -22.12 26.88
N ASP A 351 22.12 -22.79 26.99
CA ASP A 351 22.01 -23.96 27.87
C ASP A 351 21.99 -25.21 27.01
N ALA A 352 23.21 -25.67 26.75
CA ALA A 352 23.42 -27.06 26.44
C ALA A 352 23.24 -27.84 27.76
N ARG A 353 22.15 -28.61 27.84
CA ARG A 353 22.15 -29.93 28.52
C ARG A 353 20.93 -30.72 28.10
#